data_6a940c77d725612c081f8de5dd82b46f
#
_entry.id   6a940c77d725612c081f8de5dd82b46f
#
_cell.length_a   1.000
_cell.length_b   1.000
_cell.length_c   1.000
_cell.angle_alpha   90.00
_cell.angle_beta   90.00
_cell.angle_gamma   90.00
#
_symmetry.space_group_name_H-M   'P 1'
#
loop_
_entity.id
_entity.type
_entity.pdbx_description
1 polymer ?
#
loop_
_entity_poly.entity_id
_entity_poly.type
_entity_poly.pdbx_seq_one_letter_code
_entity_poly.pdbx_strand_id
1 'polypeptide(L)'
;MKKYHLFTLLFLSMLTSSAIGQAYDYCDTKTLKDSCKDYIDKPYKYDASNIILVTLQKKAQMKEVELPMFMGESYKLIFNTYALPPGVEIHVYNKDADHDNRKELFSCNSSGAKKMFVFDTEHFHSKLYVDYVIPANRAAADGSMPTVQGCAVMVVAYK
;
A
#
# COMPACT_ATOMS: atom_id res chain seq x y z
N MET A 1 -24.24 -58.01 22.34
CA MET A 1 -23.64 -57.38 21.20
C MET A 1 -24.23 -56.01 20.97
N LYS A 2 -23.79 -54.96 21.70
CA LYS A 2 -24.26 -53.55 21.58
C LYS A 2 -23.30 -52.60 22.23
N LYS A 3 -22.01 -52.57 21.84
CA LYS A 3 -21.03 -51.63 22.46
C LYS A 3 -20.00 -51.01 21.44
N TYR A 4 -20.16 -51.18 20.15
CA TYR A 4 -19.14 -50.73 19.17
C TYR A 4 -19.58 -49.56 18.27
N HIS A 5 -20.79 -49.02 18.40
CA HIS A 5 -21.26 -47.91 17.55
C HIS A 5 -21.08 -46.52 18.12
N LEU A 6 -20.53 -46.40 19.34
CA LEU A 6 -20.36 -45.08 19.99
C LEU A 6 -18.98 -44.47 19.76
N PHE A 7 -18.02 -45.22 19.21
CA PHE A 7 -16.66 -44.75 19.02
C PHE A 7 -16.36 -44.20 17.62
N THR A 8 -17.22 -44.45 16.64
CA THR A 8 -17.05 -44.00 15.24
C THR A 8 -17.59 -42.60 14.99
N LEU A 9 -18.38 -42.01 15.90
CA LEU A 9 -18.94 -40.68 15.73
C LEU A 9 -18.06 -39.54 16.28
N LEU A 10 -17.00 -39.87 17.02
CA LEU A 10 -16.13 -38.85 17.64
C LEU A 10 -14.93 -38.45 16.81
N PHE A 11 -14.68 -39.12 15.65
CA PHE A 11 -13.50 -38.87 14.81
C PHE A 11 -13.79 -37.99 13.58
N LEU A 12 -15.03 -37.55 13.38
CA LEU A 12 -15.43 -36.80 12.19
C LEU A 12 -15.54 -35.27 12.41
N SER A 13 -15.16 -34.78 13.58
CA SER A 13 -15.32 -33.35 13.92
C SER A 13 -14.04 -32.51 13.96
N MET A 14 -12.89 -33.04 13.46
CA MET A 14 -11.61 -32.31 13.48
C MET A 14 -11.09 -31.96 12.07
N LEU A 15 -11.95 -31.80 11.10
CA LEU A 15 -11.60 -31.13 9.82
C LEU A 15 -12.06 -29.68 9.89
N THR A 16 -11.59 -28.93 10.90
CA THR A 16 -11.61 -27.47 10.83
C THR A 16 -10.54 -27.05 9.82
N SER A 17 -10.98 -26.80 8.61
CA SER A 17 -10.23 -26.15 7.57
C SER A 17 -9.55 -24.90 8.13
N SER A 18 -8.24 -24.95 8.26
CA SER A 18 -7.39 -23.76 8.36
C SER A 18 -7.70 -22.90 7.14
N ALA A 19 -8.46 -21.83 7.33
CA ALA A 19 -8.51 -20.75 6.36
C ALA A 19 -7.09 -20.15 6.33
N ILE A 20 -6.23 -20.73 5.50
CA ILE A 20 -4.95 -20.15 5.14
C ILE A 20 -5.33 -18.83 4.49
N GLY A 21 -4.99 -17.73 5.16
CA GLY A 21 -5.20 -16.39 4.62
C GLY A 21 -4.64 -16.37 3.20
N GLN A 22 -5.50 -16.13 2.21
CA GLN A 22 -5.10 -16.02 0.83
C GLN A 22 -4.09 -14.86 0.78
N ALA A 23 -2.83 -15.18 0.59
CA ALA A 23 -1.82 -14.18 0.21
C ALA A 23 -2.40 -13.47 -1.02
N TYR A 24 -2.39 -12.15 -0.99
CA TYR A 24 -2.91 -11.32 -2.08
C TYR A 24 -2.06 -11.57 -3.33
N ASP A 25 -2.50 -12.50 -4.18
CA ASP A 25 -1.79 -13.00 -5.37
C ASP A 25 -1.48 -11.88 -6.40
N TYR A 26 -2.14 -10.72 -6.26
CA TYR A 26 -1.96 -9.53 -7.11
C TYR A 26 -0.91 -8.53 -6.59
N CYS A 27 -0.23 -8.81 -5.47
CA CYS A 27 0.72 -7.89 -4.84
C CYS A 27 1.92 -8.64 -4.24
N ASP A 28 2.93 -8.90 -5.05
CA ASP A 28 4.22 -9.40 -4.55
C ASP A 28 4.97 -8.27 -3.81
N THR A 29 4.57 -8.05 -2.56
CA THR A 29 5.12 -6.99 -1.70
C THR A 29 6.62 -7.13 -1.47
N LYS A 30 7.16 -8.36 -1.50
CA LYS A 30 8.58 -8.60 -1.32
C LYS A 30 9.37 -8.06 -2.51
N THR A 31 9.02 -8.48 -3.72
CA THR A 31 9.70 -8.01 -4.95
C THR A 31 9.55 -6.50 -5.13
N LEU A 32 8.35 -5.94 -4.87
CA LEU A 32 8.11 -4.50 -4.96
C LEU A 32 8.96 -3.72 -3.96
N LYS A 33 9.11 -4.19 -2.72
CA LYS A 33 9.95 -3.56 -1.71
C LYS A 33 11.44 -3.68 -2.05
N ASP A 34 11.88 -4.84 -2.51
CA ASP A 34 13.28 -5.05 -2.85
C ASP A 34 13.69 -4.13 -4.02
N SER A 35 12.85 -3.96 -5.04
CA SER A 35 13.10 -2.98 -6.11
C SER A 35 13.15 -1.52 -5.63
N CYS A 36 12.46 -1.15 -4.56
CA CYS A 36 12.61 0.18 -3.96
C CYS A 36 13.99 0.37 -3.33
N LYS A 37 14.56 -0.68 -2.73
CA LYS A 37 15.85 -0.60 -2.05
C LYS A 37 17.01 -0.26 -3.00
N ASP A 38 16.88 -0.61 -4.29
CA ASP A 38 17.87 -0.26 -5.33
C ASP A 38 18.01 1.25 -5.53
N TYR A 39 17.05 2.03 -5.05
CA TYR A 39 17.05 3.50 -5.08
C TYR A 39 17.60 4.15 -3.80
N ILE A 40 18.03 3.34 -2.82
CA ILE A 40 18.67 3.82 -1.60
C ILE A 40 20.18 3.93 -1.86
N ASP A 41 20.61 5.10 -2.29
CA ASP A 41 22.02 5.43 -2.50
C ASP A 41 22.68 5.97 -1.21
N LYS A 42 23.99 5.77 -1.07
CA LYS A 42 24.75 6.35 0.05
C LYS A 42 24.64 7.88 0.04
N PRO A 43 24.51 8.54 1.18
CA PRO A 43 24.62 8.01 2.56
C PRO A 43 23.30 7.52 3.18
N TYR A 44 22.19 7.47 2.43
CA TYR A 44 20.91 7.02 2.95
C TYR A 44 20.92 5.57 3.47
N LYS A 45 20.14 5.31 4.50
CA LYS A 45 19.91 3.99 5.10
C LYS A 45 18.42 3.69 5.10
N TYR A 46 18.07 2.43 4.86
CA TYR A 46 16.68 1.97 5.00
C TYR A 46 16.17 2.20 6.42
N ASP A 47 14.96 2.74 6.53
CA ASP A 47 14.24 2.93 7.80
C ASP A 47 13.04 1.99 7.85
N ALA A 48 12.03 2.26 7.03
CA ALA A 48 10.75 1.57 7.10
C ALA A 48 10.16 1.30 5.70
N SER A 49 9.11 0.50 5.66
CA SER A 49 8.28 0.38 4.46
C SER A 49 6.80 0.34 4.84
N ASN A 50 5.97 0.92 4.00
CA ASN A 50 4.52 0.91 4.11
C ASN A 50 3.92 0.28 2.84
N ILE A 51 2.88 -0.53 3.02
CA ILE A 51 2.17 -1.20 1.93
C ILE A 51 0.71 -0.75 1.99
N ILE A 52 0.24 -0.16 0.90
CA ILE A 52 -1.15 0.27 0.75
C ILE A 52 -1.85 -0.66 -0.22
N LEU A 53 -2.81 -1.41 0.31
CA LEU A 53 -3.71 -2.23 -0.51
C LEU A 53 -4.84 -1.35 -1.06
N VAL A 54 -5.09 -1.46 -2.35
CA VAL A 54 -6.10 -0.71 -3.09
C VAL A 54 -7.13 -1.66 -3.68
N THR A 55 -8.40 -1.36 -3.46
CA THR A 55 -9.52 -1.98 -4.17
C THR A 55 -10.39 -0.85 -4.70
N LEU A 56 -10.59 -0.79 -6.01
CA LEU A 56 -11.45 0.23 -6.61
C LEU A 56 -12.90 -0.02 -6.20
N GLN A 57 -13.58 1.02 -5.72
CA GLN A 57 -14.97 1.00 -5.29
C GLN A 57 -15.83 1.88 -6.21
N LYS A 58 -17.15 1.81 -6.06
CA LYS A 58 -18.09 2.64 -6.83
C LYS A 58 -17.84 4.14 -6.67
N LYS A 59 -17.29 4.57 -5.53
CA LYS A 59 -16.92 5.96 -5.25
C LYS A 59 -15.41 6.08 -5.13
N ALA A 60 -14.87 7.22 -5.52
CA ALA A 60 -13.49 7.58 -5.24
C ALA A 60 -13.21 7.56 -3.73
N GLN A 61 -11.99 7.22 -3.36
CA GLN A 61 -11.55 7.10 -1.97
C GLN A 61 -10.23 7.86 -1.82
N MET A 62 -9.95 8.29 -0.62
CA MET A 62 -8.64 8.78 -0.21
C MET A 62 -8.17 7.97 1.01
N LYS A 63 -6.91 7.59 1.02
CA LYS A 63 -6.24 6.99 2.17
C LYS A 63 -5.03 7.85 2.51
N GLU A 64 -4.99 8.37 3.72
CA GLU A 64 -3.86 9.13 4.22
C GLU A 64 -2.98 8.26 5.11
N VAL A 65 -1.66 8.42 4.98
CA VAL A 65 -0.64 7.81 5.84
C VAL A 65 0.20 8.90 6.46
N GLU A 66 0.19 8.99 7.79
CA GLU A 66 1.08 9.87 8.53
C GLU A 66 2.45 9.20 8.66
N LEU A 67 3.51 9.94 8.34
CA LEU A 67 4.89 9.52 8.50
C LEU A 67 5.58 10.41 9.54
N PRO A 68 5.89 9.88 10.73
CA PRO A 68 6.70 10.62 11.70
C PRO A 68 8.13 10.75 11.18
N MET A 69 8.73 11.95 11.35
CA MET A 69 10.08 12.27 10.93
C MET A 69 10.90 12.70 12.15
N PHE A 70 12.13 12.23 12.26
CA PHE A 70 13.04 12.69 13.29
C PHE A 70 13.69 14.01 12.88
N MET A 71 13.69 14.99 13.81
CA MET A 71 14.31 16.28 13.56
C MET A 71 15.82 16.12 13.39
N GLY A 72 16.37 16.76 12.37
CA GLY A 72 17.80 16.71 12.04
C GLY A 72 18.17 15.67 10.98
N GLU A 73 17.26 14.81 10.58
CA GLU A 73 17.46 13.83 9.52
C GLU A 73 16.84 14.30 8.19
N SER A 74 17.46 13.95 7.10
CA SER A 74 16.86 14.08 5.75
C SER A 74 16.29 12.73 5.32
N TYR A 75 15.12 12.77 4.69
CA TYR A 75 14.44 11.55 4.28
C TYR A 75 14.30 11.44 2.76
N LYS A 76 14.26 10.21 2.30
CA LYS A 76 13.97 9.83 0.93
C LYS A 76 12.77 8.89 0.94
N LEU A 77 11.69 9.27 0.27
CA LEU A 77 10.52 8.43 0.04
C LEU A 77 10.59 7.83 -1.36
N ILE A 78 10.51 6.51 -1.45
CA ILE A 78 10.58 5.77 -2.70
C ILE A 78 9.26 5.04 -2.89
N PHE A 79 8.53 5.37 -3.95
CA PHE A 79 7.22 4.81 -4.25
C PHE A 79 7.33 3.84 -5.43
N ASN A 80 6.89 2.60 -5.23
CA ASN A 80 6.68 1.62 -6.29
C ASN A 80 5.18 1.49 -6.56
N THR A 81 4.75 1.90 -7.75
CA THR A 81 3.35 1.89 -8.19
C THR A 81 3.07 0.81 -9.24
N TYR A 82 3.99 -0.15 -9.42
CA TYR A 82 3.89 -1.15 -10.48
C TYR A 82 2.62 -2.01 -10.39
N ALA A 83 2.23 -2.36 -9.17
CA ALA A 83 1.04 -3.18 -8.90
C ALA A 83 -0.23 -2.34 -8.60
N LEU A 84 -0.19 -1.01 -8.77
CA LEU A 84 -1.37 -0.17 -8.62
C LEU A 84 -2.24 -0.18 -9.88
N PRO A 85 -3.57 -0.16 -9.72
CA PRO A 85 -4.47 0.16 -10.82
C PRO A 85 -4.14 1.53 -11.44
N PRO A 86 -4.40 1.71 -12.75
CA PRO A 86 -4.23 3.02 -13.38
C PRO A 86 -5.10 4.10 -12.73
N GLY A 87 -4.61 5.34 -12.67
CA GLY A 87 -5.34 6.50 -12.17
C GLY A 87 -5.27 6.70 -10.67
N VAL A 88 -4.54 5.87 -9.92
CA VAL A 88 -4.24 6.17 -8.52
C VAL A 88 -3.16 7.25 -8.48
N GLU A 89 -3.44 8.33 -7.75
CA GLU A 89 -2.51 9.43 -7.51
C GLU A 89 -1.93 9.33 -6.11
N ILE A 90 -0.68 9.72 -5.95
CA ILE A 90 0.02 9.77 -4.67
C ILE A 90 0.50 11.20 -4.50
N HIS A 91 0.13 11.82 -3.39
CA HIS A 91 0.55 13.18 -3.03
C HIS A 91 1.23 13.17 -1.67
N VAL A 92 2.29 13.94 -1.52
CA VAL A 92 2.98 14.13 -0.24
C VAL A 92 2.77 15.55 0.22
N TYR A 93 2.33 15.71 1.47
CA TYR A 93 2.00 16.99 2.06
C TYR A 93 2.76 17.22 3.38
N ASN A 94 2.86 18.50 3.73
CA ASN A 94 3.47 18.92 5.00
C ASN A 94 2.49 18.92 6.19
N LYS A 95 1.20 18.70 5.95
CA LYS A 95 0.12 18.70 6.95
C LYS A 95 -0.98 17.72 6.56
N ASP A 96 -1.82 17.33 7.53
CA ASP A 96 -2.96 16.45 7.34
C ASP A 96 -4.05 17.05 6.43
N ALA A 97 -5.01 16.21 6.05
CA ALA A 97 -6.07 16.57 5.11
C ALA A 97 -7.02 17.67 5.64
N ASP A 98 -7.12 17.83 6.96
CA ASP A 98 -8.05 18.78 7.60
C ASP A 98 -7.44 20.18 7.78
N HIS A 99 -6.19 20.40 7.36
CA HIS A 99 -5.47 21.66 7.57
C HIS A 99 -5.63 22.64 6.41
N ASP A 100 -6.13 23.85 6.68
CA ASP A 100 -6.37 24.90 5.66
C ASP A 100 -5.11 25.34 4.90
N ASN A 101 -3.94 25.28 5.54
CA ASN A 101 -2.65 25.69 4.95
C ASN A 101 -1.77 24.48 4.57
N ARG A 102 -2.39 23.45 4.03
CA ARG A 102 -1.73 22.26 3.53
C ARG A 102 -1.00 22.57 2.23
N LYS A 103 0.28 22.20 2.16
CA LYS A 103 1.11 22.41 0.97
C LYS A 103 1.53 21.07 0.40
N GLU A 104 1.23 20.84 -0.90
CA GLU A 104 1.77 19.71 -1.64
C GLU A 104 3.28 19.89 -1.87
N LEU A 105 4.04 18.87 -1.54
CA LEU A 105 5.50 18.81 -1.68
C LEU A 105 5.92 17.96 -2.88
N PHE A 106 5.12 16.95 -3.20
CA PHE A 106 5.37 16.02 -4.29
C PHE A 106 4.08 15.35 -4.74
N SER A 107 4.01 14.98 -6.03
CA SER A 107 2.94 14.10 -6.54
C SER A 107 3.42 13.20 -7.67
N CYS A 108 2.75 12.05 -7.80
CA CYS A 108 2.93 11.12 -8.91
C CYS A 108 1.63 10.35 -9.19
N ASN A 109 1.57 9.67 -10.35
CA ASN A 109 0.39 8.96 -10.82
C ASN A 109 0.76 7.58 -11.38
N SER A 110 -0.08 6.58 -11.11
CA SER A 110 0.12 5.19 -11.52
C SER A 110 -0.17 4.91 -13.01
N SER A 111 -0.77 5.84 -13.75
CA SER A 111 -1.18 5.63 -15.15
C SER A 111 -0.01 5.63 -16.15
N GLY A 112 1.09 6.32 -15.83
CA GLY A 112 2.24 6.46 -16.72
C GLY A 112 3.09 5.19 -16.86
N ALA A 113 4.03 5.21 -17.78
CA ALA A 113 5.02 4.15 -17.97
C ALA A 113 6.03 4.08 -16.80
N LYS A 114 6.35 5.23 -16.20
CA LYS A 114 7.20 5.30 -15.00
C LYS A 114 6.43 4.74 -13.81
N LYS A 115 7.05 3.80 -13.09
CA LYS A 115 6.45 3.11 -11.93
C LYS A 115 7.22 3.31 -10.63
N MET A 116 8.43 3.82 -10.72
CA MET A 116 9.27 4.14 -9.56
C MET A 116 9.43 5.65 -9.45
N PHE A 117 9.11 6.18 -8.27
CA PHE A 117 9.19 7.61 -7.99
C PHE A 117 9.96 7.83 -6.70
N VAL A 118 10.78 8.88 -6.69
CA VAL A 118 11.62 9.23 -5.55
C VAL A 118 11.34 10.68 -5.18
N PHE A 119 11.14 10.92 -3.89
CA PHE A 119 11.01 12.25 -3.30
C PHE A 119 12.03 12.40 -2.18
N ASP A 120 12.94 13.34 -2.32
CA ASP A 120 13.90 13.73 -1.28
C ASP A 120 13.35 14.92 -0.49
N THR A 121 13.35 14.82 0.84
CA THR A 121 12.93 15.92 1.68
C THR A 121 14.09 16.89 1.89
N GLU A 122 13.95 18.11 1.39
CA GLU A 122 14.96 19.17 1.58
C GLU A 122 14.81 19.94 2.92
N HIS A 123 13.66 19.78 3.58
CA HIS A 123 13.32 20.53 4.79
C HIS A 123 12.91 19.61 5.94
N PHE A 124 13.25 20.05 7.15
CA PHE A 124 12.92 19.35 8.38
C PHE A 124 11.42 19.48 8.67
N HIS A 125 10.69 18.43 8.41
CA HIS A 125 9.33 18.28 8.86
C HIS A 125 9.29 17.29 10.03
N SER A 126 8.50 17.54 11.05
CA SER A 126 8.26 16.58 12.13
C SER A 126 7.33 15.45 11.67
N LYS A 127 6.55 15.70 10.62
CA LYS A 127 5.63 14.75 10.00
C LYS A 127 5.47 15.07 8.51
N LEU A 128 5.24 14.03 7.73
CA LEU A 128 4.71 14.13 6.38
C LEU A 128 3.41 13.32 6.28
N TYR A 129 2.57 13.69 5.34
CA TYR A 129 1.31 13.03 5.08
C TYR A 129 1.28 12.59 3.63
N VAL A 130 1.00 11.31 3.40
CA VAL A 130 0.95 10.71 2.06
C VAL A 130 -0.47 10.30 1.76
N ASP A 131 -1.08 10.99 0.80
CA ASP A 131 -2.42 10.67 0.30
C ASP A 131 -2.36 9.76 -0.91
N TYR A 132 -3.15 8.71 -0.86
CA TYR A 132 -3.44 7.86 -2.00
C TYR A 132 -4.86 8.18 -2.46
N VAL A 133 -4.98 8.93 -3.55
CA VAL A 133 -6.27 9.27 -4.17
C VAL A 133 -6.62 8.15 -5.15
N ILE A 134 -7.64 7.39 -4.79
CA ILE A 134 -8.05 6.17 -5.48
C ILE A 134 -9.31 6.50 -6.29
N PRO A 135 -9.29 6.39 -7.64
CA PRO A 135 -10.43 6.72 -8.47
C PRO A 135 -11.59 5.77 -8.24
N ALA A 136 -12.79 6.22 -8.61
CA ALA A 136 -13.94 5.33 -8.66
C ALA A 136 -13.75 4.22 -9.69
N ASN A 137 -14.23 3.02 -9.38
CA ASN A 137 -14.29 1.94 -10.35
C ASN A 137 -15.29 2.27 -11.47
N ARG A 138 -14.94 1.93 -12.69
CA ARG A 138 -15.83 2.10 -13.85
C ARG A 138 -16.53 0.79 -14.16
N ALA A 139 -17.82 0.87 -14.44
CA ALA A 139 -18.56 -0.28 -14.93
C ALA A 139 -18.00 -0.71 -16.30
N ALA A 140 -17.95 -2.02 -16.53
CA ALA A 140 -17.66 -2.57 -17.84
C ALA A 140 -18.81 -2.26 -18.83
N ALA A 141 -18.59 -2.50 -20.12
CA ALA A 141 -19.57 -2.22 -21.18
C ALA A 141 -20.90 -3.01 -21.00
N ASP A 142 -20.85 -4.14 -20.31
CA ASP A 142 -22.00 -4.97 -19.94
C ASP A 142 -22.71 -4.54 -18.64
N GLY A 143 -22.26 -3.42 -18.03
CA GLY A 143 -22.76 -2.91 -16.76
C GLY A 143 -22.24 -3.61 -15.52
N SER A 144 -21.40 -4.63 -15.65
CA SER A 144 -20.76 -5.30 -14.51
C SER A 144 -19.70 -4.38 -13.85
N MET A 145 -19.43 -4.62 -12.58
CA MET A 145 -18.38 -3.93 -11.82
C MET A 145 -17.25 -4.93 -11.54
N PRO A 146 -16.19 -4.94 -12.36
CA PRO A 146 -15.07 -5.83 -12.12
C PRO A 146 -14.38 -5.49 -10.79
N THR A 147 -13.93 -6.50 -10.06
CA THR A 147 -13.07 -6.29 -8.90
C THR A 147 -11.68 -5.94 -9.38
N VAL A 148 -11.26 -4.68 -9.18
CA VAL A 148 -9.92 -4.20 -9.52
C VAL A 148 -9.16 -3.93 -8.23
N GLN A 149 -8.05 -4.64 -8.06
CA GLN A 149 -7.20 -4.59 -6.87
C GLN A 149 -5.76 -4.32 -7.25
N GLY A 150 -4.99 -3.85 -6.29
CA GLY A 150 -3.58 -3.62 -6.44
C GLY A 150 -2.94 -3.15 -5.14
N CYS A 151 -1.65 -2.84 -5.20
CA CYS A 151 -0.95 -2.25 -4.07
C CYS A 151 0.13 -1.26 -4.50
N ALA A 152 0.45 -0.34 -3.59
CA ALA A 152 1.67 0.45 -3.63
C ALA A 152 2.60 0.01 -2.50
N VAL A 153 3.88 0.06 -2.76
CA VAL A 153 4.90 -0.03 -1.72
C VAL A 153 5.61 1.32 -1.64
N MET A 154 5.70 1.86 -0.43
CA MET A 154 6.53 3.00 -0.11
C MET A 154 7.66 2.55 0.80
N VAL A 155 8.90 2.89 0.43
CA VAL A 155 10.07 2.71 1.27
C VAL A 155 10.55 4.07 1.75
N VAL A 156 10.88 4.14 3.03
CA VAL A 156 11.44 5.31 3.70
C VAL A 156 12.92 5.04 3.97
N ALA A 157 13.77 5.96 3.60
CA ALA A 157 15.19 5.96 3.94
C ALA A 157 15.57 7.31 4.56
N TYR A 158 16.63 7.35 5.38
CA TYR A 158 17.10 8.54 6.10
C TYR A 158 18.63 8.67 6.05
N LYS A 159 19.13 9.89 6.30
CA LYS A 159 20.56 10.24 6.44
C LYS A 159 20.76 11.39 7.39
#